data_083a554fc1af15116d26defe69e6d74e
#
_entry.id   083a554fc1af15116d26defe69e6d74e
#
_cell.length_a   1.000
_cell.length_b   1.000
_cell.length_c   1.000
_cell.angle_alpha   90.00
_cell.angle_beta   90.00
_cell.angle_gamma   90.00
#
_symmetry.space_group_name_H-M   'P 1'
#
loop_
_entity.id
_entity.type
_entity.pdbx_description
1 polymer ?
#
loop_
_entity_poly.entity_id
_entity_poly.type
_entity_poly.pdbx_seq_one_letter_code
_entity_poly.pdbx_strand_id
1 'polypeptide(L)'
;DESERTFGGKIVTPSPGTPEGPWLRTGDSGFVTDGKMFIIGRIKDLLIVYGRNHSPDDIEATIQEITRGRCAAISVPGDRSTEKLVAIIELKKRGDSDQDAMARLGAIKREVTSALSSSHGLSVADLVLVAPGSIPITTSGKVRRGACVEQYRQDQFARLDA
;
A
#
# COMPACT_ATOMS: atom_id res chain seq x y z
N ASP A 1 -23.46 16.91 5.63
CA ASP A 1 -23.23 17.00 4.19
C ASP A 1 -21.73 16.82 3.94
N GLU A 2 -21.35 16.10 2.84
CA GLU A 2 -19.94 15.79 2.51
C GLU A 2 -19.16 17.08 2.17
N SER A 3 -19.82 18.05 1.54
CA SER A 3 -19.23 19.36 1.26
C SER A 3 -18.86 20.09 2.54
N GLU A 4 -19.71 20.07 3.55
CA GLU A 4 -19.45 20.68 4.84
C GLU A 4 -18.30 19.97 5.59
N ARG A 5 -18.23 18.66 5.51
CA ARG A 5 -17.10 17.88 6.04
C ARG A 5 -15.78 18.23 5.35
N THR A 6 -15.80 18.47 4.06
CA THR A 6 -14.62 18.76 3.25
C THR A 6 -14.14 20.20 3.42
N PHE A 7 -15.06 21.16 3.35
CA PHE A 7 -14.73 22.58 3.33
C PHE A 7 -14.95 23.30 4.67
N GLY A 8 -15.58 22.65 5.65
CA GLY A 8 -15.84 23.18 6.99
C GLY A 8 -14.85 22.70 8.05
N GLY A 9 -13.61 22.36 7.65
CA GLY A 9 -12.60 21.88 8.59
C GLY A 9 -12.24 22.91 9.66
N LYS A 10 -12.03 22.46 10.89
CA LYS A 10 -11.48 23.26 11.99
C LYS A 10 -10.17 22.66 12.46
N ILE A 11 -9.21 23.50 12.81
CA ILE A 11 -7.95 23.08 13.41
C ILE A 11 -8.20 22.80 14.89
N VAL A 12 -7.84 21.63 15.37
CA VAL A 12 -8.08 21.22 16.76
C VAL A 12 -7.19 22.01 17.74
N THR A 13 -5.95 22.26 17.35
CA THR A 13 -4.98 23.00 18.15
C THR A 13 -4.28 24.02 17.25
N PRO A 14 -4.92 25.18 16.97
CA PRO A 14 -4.31 26.20 16.11
C PRO A 14 -3.14 26.88 16.82
N SER A 15 -2.10 27.21 16.04
CA SER A 15 -1.04 28.09 16.51
C SER A 15 -1.56 29.52 16.72
N PRO A 16 -0.95 30.34 17.62
CA PRO A 16 -1.35 31.72 17.78
C PRO A 16 -1.39 32.50 16.46
N GLY A 17 -2.50 33.18 16.20
CA GLY A 17 -2.72 33.93 14.95
C GLY A 17 -3.27 33.12 13.78
N THR A 18 -3.47 31.82 13.93
CA THR A 18 -4.10 31.00 12.90
C THR A 18 -5.63 31.16 12.96
N PRO A 19 -6.33 31.47 11.86
CA PRO A 19 -7.79 31.52 11.82
C PRO A 19 -8.42 30.19 12.20
N GLU A 20 -9.55 30.19 12.90
CA GLU A 20 -10.26 28.95 13.26
C GLU A 20 -10.77 28.16 12.05
N GLY A 21 -10.99 28.79 10.95
CA GLY A 21 -11.51 28.17 9.72
C GLY A 21 -12.58 29.04 9.04
N PRO A 22 -13.27 28.50 8.03
CA PRO A 22 -13.25 27.09 7.60
C PRO A 22 -12.01 26.73 6.78
N TRP A 23 -11.54 25.48 6.94
CA TRP A 23 -10.38 24.94 6.24
C TRP A 23 -10.75 23.76 5.33
N LEU A 24 -10.07 23.65 4.20
CA LEU A 24 -10.16 22.47 3.33
C LEU A 24 -9.48 21.26 4.01
N ARG A 25 -10.23 20.18 4.16
CA ARG A 25 -9.68 18.87 4.54
C ARG A 25 -9.27 18.11 3.28
N THR A 26 -7.99 18.09 2.98
CA THR A 26 -7.45 17.38 1.81
C THR A 26 -7.51 15.86 1.98
N GLY A 27 -7.54 15.36 3.22
CA GLY A 27 -7.40 13.96 3.55
C GLY A 27 -5.94 13.46 3.49
N ASP A 28 -5.00 14.39 3.30
CA ASP A 28 -3.58 14.07 3.32
C ASP A 28 -3.02 14.17 4.76
N SER A 29 -2.02 13.37 5.05
CA SER A 29 -1.22 13.42 6.28
C SER A 29 0.13 14.04 5.96
N GLY A 30 0.61 14.90 6.87
CA GLY A 30 1.89 15.55 6.71
C GLY A 30 2.36 16.19 8.00
N PHE A 31 3.54 16.77 7.97
CA PHE A 31 4.10 17.55 9.08
C PHE A 31 4.85 18.77 8.57
N VAL A 32 5.08 19.72 9.45
CA VAL A 32 5.87 20.92 9.17
C VAL A 32 7.12 20.91 10.07
N THR A 33 8.29 21.06 9.49
CA THR A 33 9.54 21.27 10.21
C THR A 33 10.40 22.28 9.46
N ASP A 34 11.11 23.14 10.18
CA ASP A 34 11.96 24.21 9.64
C ASP A 34 11.26 25.07 8.57
N GLY A 35 9.96 25.36 8.77
CA GLY A 35 9.15 26.14 7.84
C GLY A 35 8.80 25.43 6.53
N LYS A 36 9.11 24.15 6.39
CA LYS A 36 8.80 23.33 5.22
C LYS A 36 7.71 22.34 5.53
N MET A 37 6.77 22.17 4.60
CA MET A 37 5.69 21.18 4.69
C MET A 37 6.11 19.89 3.97
N PHE A 38 5.94 18.78 4.64
CA PHE A 38 6.18 17.43 4.11
C PHE A 38 4.86 16.67 4.08
N ILE A 39 4.43 16.22 2.91
CA ILE A 39 3.26 15.36 2.74
C ILE A 39 3.73 13.91 2.77
N ILE A 40 3.19 13.13 3.70
CA ILE A 40 3.52 11.72 3.88
C ILE A 40 2.65 10.84 2.98
N GLY A 41 1.37 11.20 2.81
CA GLY A 41 0.42 10.42 2.02
C GLY A 41 -1.01 10.72 2.42
N ARG A 42 -1.95 9.91 1.92
CA ARG A 42 -3.37 10.04 2.28
C ARG A 42 -3.70 9.25 3.53
N ILE A 43 -4.46 9.85 4.44
CA ILE A 43 -4.89 9.21 5.69
C ILE A 43 -5.64 7.90 5.40
N LYS A 44 -6.51 7.89 4.39
CA LYS A 44 -7.30 6.71 4.00
C LYS A 44 -6.50 5.60 3.33
N ASP A 45 -5.30 5.90 2.84
CA ASP A 45 -4.44 4.95 2.16
C ASP A 45 -3.41 4.33 3.11
N LEU A 46 -3.31 4.83 4.36
CA LEU A 46 -2.45 4.24 5.38
C LEU A 46 -2.89 2.80 5.69
N LEU A 47 -1.93 1.90 5.70
CA LEU A 47 -2.16 0.53 6.12
C LEU A 47 -2.07 0.44 7.64
N ILE A 48 -3.11 -0.08 8.28
CA ILE A 48 -3.09 -0.37 9.72
C ILE A 48 -2.74 -1.84 9.86
N VAL A 49 -1.53 -2.15 10.30
CA VAL A 49 -1.10 -3.53 10.52
C VAL A 49 -0.65 -3.65 11.97
N TYR A 50 -1.23 -4.59 12.71
CA TYR A 50 -0.99 -4.76 14.16
C TYR A 50 -1.14 -3.47 14.97
N GLY A 51 -2.13 -2.62 14.61
CA GLY A 51 -2.42 -1.36 15.29
C GLY A 51 -1.41 -0.24 15.02
N ARG A 52 -0.51 -0.40 14.05
CA ARG A 52 0.44 0.63 13.61
C ARG A 52 0.12 1.09 12.19
N ASN A 53 0.29 2.39 11.97
CA ASN A 53 0.15 2.98 10.64
C ASN A 53 1.42 2.79 9.83
N HIS A 54 1.29 2.28 8.62
CA HIS A 54 2.37 2.10 7.67
C HIS A 54 2.03 2.80 6.35
N SER A 55 3.03 3.44 5.74
CA SER A 55 2.92 3.99 4.40
C SER A 55 2.94 2.84 3.38
N PRO A 56 1.92 2.65 2.56
CA PRO A 56 1.97 1.65 1.50
C PRO A 56 3.06 1.96 0.48
N ASP A 57 3.36 3.23 0.23
CA ASP A 57 4.36 3.65 -0.74
C ASP A 57 5.77 3.22 -0.30
N ASP A 58 6.10 3.27 1.00
CA ASP A 58 7.40 2.82 1.52
C ASP A 58 7.56 1.30 1.42
N ILE A 59 6.48 0.56 1.72
CA ILE A 59 6.45 -0.90 1.56
C ILE A 59 6.61 -1.28 0.09
N GLU A 60 5.86 -0.62 -0.79
CA GLU A 60 5.92 -0.83 -2.24
C GLU A 60 7.29 -0.48 -2.81
N ALA A 61 7.95 0.58 -2.34
CA ALA A 61 9.31 0.93 -2.74
C ALA A 61 10.30 -0.20 -2.42
N THR A 62 10.25 -0.74 -1.21
CA THR A 62 11.09 -1.89 -0.81
C THR A 62 10.86 -3.11 -1.71
N ILE A 63 9.60 -3.43 -2.04
CA ILE A 63 9.27 -4.54 -2.94
C ILE A 63 9.78 -4.27 -4.35
N GLN A 64 9.64 -3.03 -4.85
CA GLN A 64 10.08 -2.65 -6.20
C GLN A 64 11.60 -2.69 -6.37
N GLU A 65 12.38 -2.42 -5.34
CA GLU A 65 13.83 -2.57 -5.38
C GLU A 65 14.25 -4.01 -5.69
N ILE A 66 13.51 -4.99 -5.19
CA ILE A 66 13.78 -6.41 -5.39
C ILE A 66 13.21 -6.89 -6.74
N THR A 67 11.96 -6.57 -7.00
CA THR A 67 11.18 -7.21 -8.08
C THR A 67 11.22 -6.46 -9.39
N ARG A 68 11.50 -5.14 -9.34
CA ARG A 68 11.42 -4.21 -10.48
C ARG A 68 10.05 -4.20 -11.17
N GLY A 69 9.04 -4.79 -10.52
CA GLY A 69 7.66 -4.84 -10.99
C GLY A 69 6.76 -3.84 -10.27
N ARG A 70 5.60 -3.55 -10.85
CA ARG A 70 4.56 -2.83 -10.12
C ARG A 70 4.07 -3.70 -8.96
N CYS A 71 3.78 -3.07 -7.85
CA CYS A 71 3.18 -3.77 -6.72
C CYS A 71 2.12 -2.91 -6.03
N ALA A 72 1.31 -3.57 -5.22
CA ALA A 72 0.31 -2.96 -4.37
C ALA A 72 0.40 -3.59 -2.98
N ALA A 73 0.67 -2.76 -1.97
CA ALA A 73 0.56 -3.15 -0.57
C ALA A 73 -0.85 -2.80 -0.08
N ILE A 74 -1.56 -3.79 0.43
CA ILE A 74 -2.93 -3.64 0.93
C ILE A 74 -3.07 -4.25 2.32
N SER A 75 -4.00 -3.74 3.11
CA SER A 75 -4.43 -4.39 4.33
C SER A 75 -5.78 -5.06 4.12
N VAL A 76 -5.93 -6.25 4.66
CA VAL A 76 -7.17 -7.01 4.62
C VAL A 76 -7.55 -7.48 6.01
N PRO A 77 -8.85 -7.58 6.33
CA PRO A 77 -9.28 -8.12 7.60
C PRO A 77 -8.75 -9.54 7.81
N GLY A 78 -8.13 -9.75 8.95
CA GLY A 78 -7.71 -11.07 9.41
C GLY A 78 -8.64 -11.60 10.53
N ASP A 79 -8.21 -12.66 11.17
CA ASP A 79 -8.93 -13.23 12.29
C ASP A 79 -8.87 -12.28 13.52
N ARG A 80 -9.94 -12.27 14.33
CA ARG A 80 -10.03 -11.51 15.60
C ARG A 80 -9.79 -10.01 15.46
N SER A 81 -10.33 -9.37 14.42
CA SER A 81 -10.20 -7.91 14.18
C SER A 81 -8.75 -7.41 13.98
N THR A 82 -7.84 -8.29 13.61
CA THR A 82 -6.49 -7.89 13.19
C THR A 82 -6.47 -7.64 11.69
N GLU A 83 -5.70 -6.66 11.26
CA GLU A 83 -5.44 -6.44 9.83
C GLU A 83 -4.15 -7.14 9.43
N LYS A 84 -4.18 -7.75 8.24
CA LYS A 84 -3.06 -8.50 7.66
C LYS A 84 -2.55 -7.77 6.44
N LEU A 85 -1.23 -7.68 6.31
CA LEU A 85 -0.57 -7.16 5.12
C LEU A 85 -0.59 -8.21 4.01
N VAL A 86 -1.07 -7.80 2.84
CA VAL A 86 -0.97 -8.56 1.59
C VAL A 86 -0.23 -7.71 0.56
N ALA A 87 0.69 -8.30 -0.16
CA ALA A 87 1.38 -7.63 -1.26
C ALA A 87 1.08 -8.36 -2.58
N ILE A 88 0.59 -7.59 -3.57
CA ILE A 88 0.34 -8.06 -4.93
C ILE A 88 1.47 -7.53 -5.80
N ILE A 89 2.14 -8.41 -6.56
CA ILE A 89 3.38 -8.08 -7.25
C ILE A 89 3.30 -8.55 -8.70
N GLU A 90 3.44 -7.63 -9.65
CA GLU A 90 3.53 -7.95 -11.07
C GLU A 90 4.95 -8.43 -11.41
N LEU A 91 5.06 -9.61 -12.00
CA LEU A 91 6.33 -10.17 -12.45
C LEU A 91 6.27 -10.54 -13.93
N LYS A 92 7.26 -10.12 -14.68
CA LYS A 92 7.42 -10.54 -16.07
C LYS A 92 7.75 -12.04 -16.14
N LYS A 93 7.03 -12.78 -17.01
CA LYS A 93 7.44 -14.14 -17.36
C LYS A 93 8.80 -14.08 -18.05
N ARG A 94 9.70 -14.96 -17.64
CA ARG A 94 10.92 -15.28 -18.39
C ARG A 94 10.67 -16.61 -19.11
N GLY A 95 11.40 -16.89 -20.17
CA GLY A 95 11.28 -18.14 -20.91
C GLY A 95 11.94 -19.34 -20.20
N ASP A 96 11.80 -19.39 -18.89
CA ASP A 96 12.35 -20.46 -18.02
C ASP A 96 11.47 -21.71 -18.14
N SER A 97 12.02 -22.88 -17.81
CA SER A 97 11.21 -24.09 -17.59
C SER A 97 10.23 -23.86 -16.42
N ASP A 98 9.12 -24.59 -16.38
CA ASP A 98 8.14 -24.44 -15.30
C ASP A 98 8.78 -24.64 -13.91
N GLN A 99 9.71 -25.61 -13.80
CA GLN A 99 10.42 -25.86 -12.55
C GLN A 99 11.31 -24.68 -12.14
N ASP A 100 12.05 -24.09 -13.07
CA ASP A 100 12.91 -22.93 -12.82
C ASP A 100 12.06 -21.69 -12.49
N ALA A 101 10.92 -21.54 -13.16
CA ALA A 101 9.97 -20.47 -12.88
C ALA A 101 9.44 -20.55 -11.43
N MET A 102 9.01 -21.73 -10.98
CA MET A 102 8.52 -21.94 -9.62
C MET A 102 9.61 -21.70 -8.57
N ALA A 103 10.84 -22.19 -8.79
CA ALA A 103 11.97 -21.95 -7.92
C ALA A 103 12.30 -20.45 -7.78
N ARG A 104 12.24 -19.72 -8.89
CA ARG A 104 12.44 -18.26 -8.95
C ARG A 104 11.34 -17.51 -8.19
N LEU A 105 10.07 -17.86 -8.38
CA LEU A 105 8.95 -17.24 -7.68
C LEU A 105 9.07 -17.47 -6.16
N GLY A 106 9.45 -18.66 -5.74
CA GLY A 106 9.72 -18.98 -4.34
C GLY A 106 10.89 -18.19 -3.74
N ALA A 107 11.95 -17.95 -4.54
CA ALA A 107 13.08 -17.12 -4.11
C ALA A 107 12.66 -15.67 -3.91
N ILE A 108 11.91 -15.10 -4.85
CA ILE A 108 11.38 -13.72 -4.74
C ILE A 108 10.48 -13.57 -3.49
N LYS A 109 9.59 -14.53 -3.24
CA LYS A 109 8.75 -14.51 -2.04
C LYS A 109 9.57 -14.45 -0.75
N ARG A 110 10.62 -15.27 -0.65
CA ARG A 110 11.50 -15.28 0.53
C ARG A 110 12.25 -13.95 0.69
N GLU A 111 12.79 -13.41 -0.41
CA GLU A 111 13.53 -12.16 -0.39
C GLU A 111 12.64 -10.97 0.02
N VAL A 112 11.47 -10.84 -0.58
CA VAL A 112 10.48 -9.79 -0.24
C VAL A 112 10.05 -9.92 1.22
N THR A 113 9.71 -11.12 1.69
CA THR A 113 9.31 -11.36 3.09
C THR A 113 10.42 -10.95 4.06
N SER A 114 11.67 -11.34 3.77
CA SER A 114 12.82 -10.97 4.59
C SER A 114 13.07 -9.47 4.62
N ALA A 115 12.99 -8.80 3.47
CA ALA A 115 13.17 -7.36 3.37
C ALA A 115 12.10 -6.58 4.13
N LEU A 116 10.83 -6.95 4.00
CA LEU A 116 9.74 -6.30 4.71
C LEU A 116 9.81 -6.51 6.22
N SER A 117 10.24 -7.69 6.65
CA SER A 117 10.47 -7.97 8.08
C SER A 117 11.63 -7.13 8.64
N SER A 118 12.75 -7.04 7.93
CA SER A 118 13.94 -6.33 8.41
C SER A 118 13.80 -4.81 8.34
N SER A 119 13.21 -4.27 7.27
CA SER A 119 13.13 -2.82 7.05
C SER A 119 11.92 -2.17 7.72
N HIS A 120 10.80 -2.89 7.81
CA HIS A 120 9.54 -2.34 8.31
C HIS A 120 9.01 -3.04 9.56
N GLY A 121 9.62 -4.15 9.99
CA GLY A 121 9.11 -4.98 11.10
C GLY A 121 7.76 -5.62 10.80
N LEU A 122 7.45 -5.83 9.51
CA LEU A 122 6.16 -6.33 9.06
C LEU A 122 6.22 -7.81 8.67
N SER A 123 5.22 -8.56 9.11
CA SER A 123 4.95 -9.90 8.59
C SER A 123 3.91 -9.82 7.48
N VAL A 124 4.22 -10.40 6.33
CA VAL A 124 3.32 -10.48 5.18
C VAL A 124 2.49 -11.74 5.29
N ALA A 125 1.17 -11.59 5.27
CA ALA A 125 0.26 -12.72 5.34
C ALA A 125 0.16 -13.49 4.00
N ASP A 126 0.24 -12.76 2.88
CA ASP A 126 0.21 -13.36 1.55
C ASP A 126 1.00 -12.51 0.54
N LEU A 127 1.72 -13.19 -0.35
CA LEU A 127 2.39 -12.60 -1.52
C LEU A 127 1.76 -13.16 -2.78
N VAL A 128 0.98 -12.31 -3.46
CA VAL A 128 0.24 -12.65 -4.67
C VAL A 128 1.08 -12.25 -5.88
N LEU A 129 1.69 -13.22 -6.55
CA LEU A 129 2.50 -12.99 -7.74
C LEU A 129 1.62 -13.09 -9.00
N VAL A 130 1.60 -12.04 -9.80
CA VAL A 130 0.70 -11.94 -10.96
C VAL A 130 1.43 -11.48 -12.23
N ALA A 131 0.80 -11.68 -13.37
CA ALA A 131 1.31 -11.18 -14.65
C ALA A 131 1.25 -9.63 -14.71
N PRO A 132 2.10 -8.99 -15.53
CA PRO A 132 2.04 -7.54 -15.75
C PRO A 132 0.66 -7.11 -16.27
N GLY A 133 0.15 -5.99 -15.75
CA GLY A 133 -1.18 -5.46 -16.09
C GLY A 133 -2.33 -6.02 -15.26
N SER A 134 -2.05 -6.87 -14.26
CA SER A 134 -3.07 -7.44 -13.37
C SER A 134 -3.51 -6.48 -12.25
N ILE A 135 -2.64 -5.54 -11.86
CA ILE A 135 -2.94 -4.57 -10.80
C ILE A 135 -3.78 -3.42 -11.39
N PRO A 136 -4.98 -3.16 -10.86
CA PRO A 136 -5.81 -2.06 -11.32
C PRO A 136 -5.16 -0.69 -11.04
N ILE A 137 -5.14 0.16 -12.05
CA ILE A 137 -4.57 1.51 -11.99
C ILE A 137 -5.58 2.57 -12.43
N THR A 138 -5.33 3.80 -12.05
CA THR A 138 -6.04 4.98 -12.58
C THR A 138 -5.52 5.34 -13.97
N THR A 139 -6.21 6.24 -14.67
CA THR A 139 -5.75 6.81 -15.95
C THR A 139 -4.39 7.52 -15.83
N SER A 140 -4.06 8.03 -14.64
CA SER A 140 -2.76 8.64 -14.34
C SER A 140 -1.68 7.62 -13.91
N GLY A 141 -1.98 6.31 -13.95
CA GLY A 141 -1.02 5.24 -13.64
C GLY A 141 -0.86 4.90 -12.14
N LYS A 142 -1.66 5.53 -11.26
CA LYS A 142 -1.61 5.25 -9.82
C LYS A 142 -2.36 3.97 -9.48
N VAL A 143 -1.82 3.16 -8.57
CA VAL A 143 -2.46 1.94 -8.08
C VAL A 143 -3.79 2.25 -7.39
N ARG A 144 -4.84 1.51 -7.74
CA ARG A 144 -6.17 1.56 -7.11
C ARG A 144 -6.25 0.53 -5.99
N ARG A 145 -5.64 0.83 -4.83
CA ARG A 145 -5.55 -0.11 -3.70
C ARG A 145 -6.90 -0.65 -3.23
N GLY A 146 -7.95 0.19 -3.21
CA GLY A 146 -9.31 -0.27 -2.88
C GLY A 146 -9.82 -1.35 -3.83
N ALA A 147 -9.57 -1.21 -5.15
CA ALA A 147 -9.92 -2.25 -6.12
C ALA A 147 -9.07 -3.51 -5.94
N CYS A 148 -7.78 -3.37 -5.55
CA CYS A 148 -6.94 -4.52 -5.22
C CYS A 148 -7.47 -5.30 -4.03
N VAL A 149 -7.94 -4.63 -2.98
CA VAL A 149 -8.58 -5.27 -1.81
C VAL A 149 -9.80 -6.08 -2.25
N GLU A 150 -10.64 -5.50 -3.09
CA GLU A 150 -11.87 -6.15 -3.56
C GLU A 150 -11.58 -7.39 -4.40
N GLN A 151 -10.67 -7.27 -5.39
CA GLN A 151 -10.23 -8.40 -6.22
C GLN A 151 -9.55 -9.49 -5.40
N TYR A 152 -8.73 -9.14 -4.41
CA TYR A 152 -8.10 -10.11 -3.53
C TYR A 152 -9.13 -10.90 -2.71
N ARG A 153 -10.11 -10.21 -2.11
CA ARG A 153 -11.18 -10.85 -1.34
C ARG A 153 -12.07 -11.77 -2.15
N GLN A 154 -12.19 -11.52 -3.45
CA GLN A 154 -12.97 -12.32 -4.40
C GLN A 154 -12.12 -13.37 -5.14
N ASP A 155 -10.85 -13.54 -4.74
CA ASP A 155 -9.88 -14.46 -5.36
C ASP A 155 -9.77 -14.30 -6.89
N GLN A 156 -9.78 -13.05 -7.35
CA GLN A 156 -9.80 -12.73 -8.79
C GLN A 156 -8.40 -12.57 -9.40
N PHE A 157 -7.33 -12.64 -8.60
CA PHE A 157 -5.97 -12.57 -9.12
C PHE A 157 -5.53 -13.93 -9.67
N ALA A 158 -5.18 -13.96 -10.96
CA ALA A 158 -4.55 -15.13 -11.58
C ALA A 158 -3.09 -15.23 -11.08
N ARG A 159 -2.86 -16.09 -10.09
CA ARG A 159 -1.54 -16.28 -9.49
C ARG A 159 -0.60 -17.02 -10.44
N LEU A 160 0.66 -16.60 -10.47
CA LEU A 160 1.72 -17.25 -11.24
C LEU A 160 2.27 -18.51 -10.54
N ASP A 161 2.01 -18.66 -9.26
CA ASP A 161 2.50 -19.70 -8.37
C ASP A 161 1.39 -20.59 -7.80
N ALA A 162 0.24 -20.60 -8.48
CA ALA A 162 -0.90 -21.49 -8.16
C ALA A 162 -0.75 -22.86 -8.82
#